data_073a5c923c96db32d7b7683993304aff
#
_entry.id   073a5c923c96db32d7b7683993304aff
#
_cell.length_a   1.000
_cell.length_b   1.000
_cell.length_c   1.000
_cell.angle_alpha   90.00
_cell.angle_beta   90.00
_cell.angle_gamma   90.00
#
_symmetry.space_group_name_H-M   'P 1'
#
loop_
_entity.id
_entity.type
_entity.pdbx_description
1 polymer ?
#
loop_
_entity_poly.entity_id
_entity_poly.type
_entity_poly.pdbx_seq_one_letter_code
_entity_poly.pdbx_strand_id
1 'polypeptide(L)'
;DIDIENAIINLKVVPLKDLPNNSKIYIEKGDLLISKVRPNRKAIAIYNGEDKAYCTSAFVVLRENGKYKKELLQYLLRTNILNALIVRNVTGSTYPTINDIDILNIEIPTPPIEIQQKIVNEINERKQKALRLQKEAKETLENAKSKIEEIIFK
;
A
#
# COMPACT_ATOMS: atom_id res chain seq x y z
N ASP A 1 9.52 4.63 -3.33
CA ASP A 1 9.43 3.35 -2.59
C ASP A 1 8.08 3.27 -1.87
N ILE A 2 7.61 2.05 -1.55
CA ILE A 2 6.36 1.83 -0.81
C ILE A 2 6.69 1.31 0.59
N ASP A 3 6.22 2.03 1.60
CA ASP A 3 6.13 1.52 2.97
C ASP A 3 5.03 0.44 3.00
N ILE A 4 5.46 -0.80 3.20
CA ILE A 4 4.58 -1.97 3.11
C ILE A 4 3.60 -2.03 4.29
N GLU A 5 4.00 -1.63 5.49
CA GLU A 5 3.15 -1.67 6.68
C GLU A 5 2.00 -0.68 6.56
N ASN A 6 2.33 0.56 6.25
CA ASN A 6 1.37 1.66 6.20
C ASN A 6 0.70 1.83 4.83
N ALA A 7 1.19 1.14 3.80
CA ALA A 7 0.77 1.29 2.42
C ALA A 7 0.90 2.75 1.92
N ILE A 8 2.03 3.37 2.23
CA ILE A 8 2.35 4.75 1.88
C ILE A 8 3.42 4.77 0.81
N ILE A 9 3.27 5.66 -0.17
CA ILE A 9 4.28 5.90 -1.21
C ILE A 9 5.23 6.99 -0.72
N ASN A 10 6.50 6.62 -0.52
CA ASN A 10 7.56 7.55 -0.19
C ASN A 10 8.17 8.10 -1.47
N LEU A 11 7.95 9.38 -1.73
CA LEU A 11 8.52 10.09 -2.87
C LEU A 11 9.95 10.52 -2.56
N LYS A 12 10.78 10.51 -3.61
CA LYS A 12 12.08 11.14 -3.60
C LYS A 12 12.08 12.28 -4.61
N VAL A 13 12.32 13.49 -4.15
CA VAL A 13 12.48 14.65 -5.02
C VAL A 13 13.91 14.64 -5.58
N VAL A 14 14.01 14.61 -6.90
CA VAL A 14 15.28 14.61 -7.61
C VAL A 14 15.21 15.56 -8.81
N PRO A 15 16.31 16.19 -9.23
CA PRO A 15 16.36 16.92 -10.48
C PRO A 15 15.99 16.03 -11.66
N LEU A 16 15.34 16.58 -12.67
CA LEU A 16 14.88 15.83 -13.85
C LEU A 16 16.03 15.06 -14.56
N LYS A 17 17.23 15.64 -14.59
CA LYS A 17 18.42 15.01 -15.15
C LYS A 17 18.90 13.75 -14.40
N ASP A 18 18.53 13.62 -13.13
CA ASP A 18 18.93 12.53 -12.25
C ASP A 18 17.85 11.43 -12.14
N LEU A 19 16.75 11.58 -12.89
CA LEU A 19 15.72 10.54 -12.97
C LEU A 19 16.27 9.27 -13.62
N PRO A 20 16.07 8.10 -13.03
CA PRO A 20 16.42 6.83 -13.67
C PRO A 20 15.77 6.70 -15.06
N ASN A 21 16.50 6.14 -16.02
CA ASN A 21 16.04 5.97 -17.41
C ASN A 21 14.73 5.17 -17.54
N ASN A 22 14.40 4.35 -16.55
CA ASN A 22 13.18 3.56 -16.47
C ASN A 22 12.04 4.27 -15.70
N SER A 23 12.23 5.50 -15.24
CA SER A 23 11.21 6.34 -14.56
C SER A 23 10.34 7.05 -15.60
N LYS A 24 9.50 6.28 -16.32
CA LYS A 24 8.72 6.81 -17.45
C LYS A 24 7.22 6.76 -17.25
N ILE A 25 6.75 6.17 -16.15
CA ILE A 25 5.32 6.04 -15.89
C ILE A 25 4.88 7.20 -15.02
N TYR A 26 4.06 8.06 -15.61
CA TYR A 26 3.44 9.17 -14.92
C TYR A 26 2.32 8.66 -13.99
N ILE A 27 2.30 9.18 -12.77
CA ILE A 27 1.30 8.87 -11.76
C ILE A 27 0.63 10.15 -11.25
N GLU A 28 -0.64 10.07 -10.94
CA GLU A 28 -1.44 11.15 -10.38
C GLU A 28 -2.24 10.69 -9.17
N LYS A 29 -2.77 11.64 -8.41
CA LYS A 29 -3.54 11.36 -7.20
C LYS A 29 -4.67 10.37 -7.47
N GLY A 30 -4.69 9.32 -6.70
CA GLY A 30 -5.67 8.24 -6.81
C GLY A 30 -5.17 7.00 -7.54
N ASP A 31 -4.05 7.06 -8.24
CA ASP A 31 -3.48 5.88 -8.88
C ASP A 31 -3.05 4.84 -7.84
N LEU A 32 -3.37 3.57 -8.10
CA LEU A 32 -2.94 2.44 -7.29
C LEU A 32 -1.69 1.82 -7.91
N LEU A 33 -0.60 1.83 -7.15
CA LEU A 33 0.68 1.25 -7.55
C LEU A 33 0.86 -0.14 -6.95
N ILE A 34 1.23 -1.10 -7.80
CA ILE A 34 1.52 -2.48 -7.42
C ILE A 34 2.97 -2.77 -7.80
N SER A 35 3.81 -3.14 -6.85
CA SER A 35 5.18 -3.55 -7.14
C SER A 35 5.21 -4.90 -7.87
N LYS A 36 5.89 -4.95 -9.01
CA LYS A 36 6.14 -6.19 -9.76
C LYS A 36 7.28 -7.00 -9.15
N VAL A 37 8.15 -6.36 -8.39
CA VAL A 37 9.30 -7.01 -7.76
C VAL A 37 8.93 -7.51 -6.38
N ARG A 38 9.20 -8.79 -6.12
CA ARG A 38 8.88 -9.46 -4.85
C ARG A 38 7.42 -9.23 -4.43
N PRO A 39 6.45 -9.59 -5.28
CA PRO A 39 5.03 -9.31 -5.03
C PRO A 39 4.49 -9.97 -3.76
N ASN A 40 5.16 -11.03 -3.26
CA ASN A 40 4.90 -11.63 -1.96
C ASN A 40 5.00 -10.64 -0.78
N ARG A 41 5.69 -9.51 -0.95
CA ARG A 41 5.78 -8.45 0.06
C ARG A 41 4.54 -7.55 0.12
N LYS A 42 3.62 -7.68 -0.85
CA LYS A 42 2.38 -6.88 -0.92
C LYS A 42 2.62 -5.36 -0.92
N ALA A 43 3.67 -4.91 -1.61
CA ALA A 43 3.97 -3.50 -1.79
C ALA A 43 2.95 -2.88 -2.76
N ILE A 44 1.79 -2.50 -2.22
CA ILE A 44 0.62 -2.00 -2.95
C ILE A 44 0.11 -0.77 -2.21
N ALA A 45 0.09 0.39 -2.87
CA ALA A 45 -0.32 1.66 -2.25
C ALA A 45 -1.00 2.59 -3.24
N ILE A 46 -1.90 3.44 -2.72
CA ILE A 46 -2.54 4.52 -3.49
C ILE A 46 -1.67 5.76 -3.39
N TYR A 47 -1.44 6.40 -4.53
CA TYR A 47 -0.76 7.69 -4.57
C TYR A 47 -1.72 8.80 -4.13
N ASN A 48 -1.38 9.47 -3.03
CA ASN A 48 -2.19 10.55 -2.43
C ASN A 48 -1.54 11.93 -2.54
N GLY A 49 -0.39 12.05 -3.26
CA GLY A 49 0.25 13.33 -3.49
C GLY A 49 -0.55 14.21 -4.44
N GLU A 50 -0.43 15.54 -4.27
CA GLU A 50 -1.09 16.51 -5.14
C GLU A 50 -0.26 16.78 -6.40
N ASP A 51 1.05 16.64 -6.32
CA ASP A 51 1.97 16.89 -7.42
C ASP A 51 2.05 15.71 -8.38
N LYS A 52 2.38 16.04 -9.62
CA LYS A 52 2.73 15.04 -10.63
C LYS A 52 4.01 14.30 -10.22
N ALA A 53 3.98 12.99 -10.26
CA ALA A 53 5.12 12.16 -9.95
C ALA A 53 5.36 11.08 -11.02
N TYR A 54 6.52 10.46 -10.97
CA TYR A 54 6.89 9.39 -11.89
C TYR A 54 7.29 8.15 -11.11
N CYS A 55 6.92 7.00 -11.61
CA CYS A 55 7.43 5.73 -11.11
C CYS A 55 8.19 4.97 -12.21
N THR A 56 8.94 3.96 -11.79
CA THR A 56 9.68 3.09 -12.70
C THR A 56 8.78 1.98 -13.26
N SER A 57 9.23 1.33 -14.31
CA SER A 57 8.59 0.13 -14.89
C SER A 57 8.53 -1.07 -13.93
N ALA A 58 9.09 -0.95 -12.73
CA ALA A 58 8.94 -1.94 -11.66
C ALA A 58 7.55 -1.93 -11.00
N PHE A 59 6.69 -0.98 -11.37
CA PHE A 59 5.30 -0.89 -10.89
C PHE A 59 4.30 -1.08 -12.03
N VAL A 60 3.16 -1.69 -11.69
CA VAL A 60 1.91 -1.55 -12.44
C VAL A 60 1.13 -0.41 -11.82
N VAL A 61 0.59 0.47 -12.65
CA VAL A 61 -0.25 1.59 -12.23
C VAL A 61 -1.68 1.33 -12.69
N LEU A 62 -2.59 1.23 -11.73
CA LEU A 62 -4.02 1.06 -11.99
C LEU A 62 -4.74 2.37 -11.69
N ARG A 63 -5.47 2.86 -12.69
CA ARG A 63 -6.29 4.08 -12.58
C ARG A 63 -7.76 3.70 -12.48
N GLU A 64 -8.48 4.38 -11.58
CA GLU A 64 -9.90 4.13 -11.35
C GLU A 64 -10.73 4.44 -12.62
N ASN A 65 -11.65 3.55 -12.93
CA ASN A 65 -12.59 3.69 -14.06
C ASN A 65 -14.06 3.78 -13.59
N GLY A 66 -14.30 4.03 -12.31
CA GLY A 66 -15.62 4.14 -11.70
C GLY A 66 -16.31 2.82 -11.34
N LYS A 67 -15.79 1.68 -11.79
CA LYS A 67 -16.39 0.35 -11.50
C LYS A 67 -15.93 -0.22 -10.15
N TYR A 68 -14.79 0.21 -9.65
CA TYR A 68 -14.16 -0.35 -8.47
C TYR A 68 -13.56 0.74 -7.58
N LYS A 69 -13.88 0.71 -6.29
CA LYS A 69 -13.24 1.60 -5.30
C LYS A 69 -11.78 1.21 -5.14
N LYS A 70 -10.86 2.14 -5.41
CA LYS A 70 -9.41 1.91 -5.31
C LYS A 70 -8.98 1.45 -3.91
N GLU A 71 -9.61 1.98 -2.86
CA GLU A 71 -9.35 1.57 -1.48
C GLU A 71 -9.70 0.11 -1.25
N LEU A 72 -10.86 -0.35 -1.75
CA LEU A 72 -11.23 -1.75 -1.66
C LEU A 72 -10.26 -2.63 -2.45
N LEU A 73 -9.88 -2.21 -3.66
CA LEU A 73 -8.93 -2.93 -4.49
C LEU A 73 -7.57 -3.06 -3.80
N GLN A 74 -7.08 -1.98 -3.20
CA GLN A 74 -5.86 -1.99 -2.39
C GLN A 74 -5.94 -3.01 -1.26
N TYR A 75 -7.03 -3.02 -0.49
CA TYR A 75 -7.22 -3.96 0.62
C TYR A 75 -7.28 -5.40 0.13
N LEU A 76 -8.06 -5.69 -0.92
CA LEU A 76 -8.21 -7.03 -1.48
C LEU A 76 -6.89 -7.60 -1.98
N LEU A 77 -6.14 -6.85 -2.79
CA LEU A 77 -4.85 -7.29 -3.33
C LEU A 77 -3.80 -7.54 -2.23
N ARG A 78 -3.94 -6.92 -1.07
CA ARG A 78 -3.08 -7.15 0.10
C ARG A 78 -3.53 -8.34 0.96
N THR A 79 -4.69 -8.94 0.72
CA THR A 79 -5.10 -10.17 1.41
C THR A 79 -4.19 -11.34 1.06
N ASN A 80 -4.09 -12.33 1.95
CA ASN A 80 -3.31 -13.54 1.67
C ASN A 80 -3.86 -14.31 0.46
N ILE A 81 -5.18 -14.33 0.29
CA ILE A 81 -5.84 -15.05 -0.79
C ILE A 81 -5.46 -14.48 -2.15
N LEU A 82 -5.67 -13.17 -2.37
CA LEU A 82 -5.35 -12.57 -3.67
C LEU A 82 -3.84 -12.46 -3.89
N ASN A 83 -3.06 -12.21 -2.85
CA ASN A 83 -1.61 -12.24 -2.97
C ASN A 83 -1.08 -13.63 -3.38
N ALA A 84 -1.68 -14.70 -2.91
CA ALA A 84 -1.33 -16.06 -3.36
C ALA A 84 -1.58 -16.25 -4.86
N LEU A 85 -2.65 -15.67 -5.43
CA LEU A 85 -2.89 -15.70 -6.87
C LEU A 85 -1.83 -14.91 -7.64
N ILE A 86 -1.41 -13.75 -7.13
CA ILE A 86 -0.31 -12.97 -7.71
C ILE A 86 0.98 -13.79 -7.71
N VAL A 87 1.32 -14.41 -6.58
CA VAL A 87 2.58 -15.14 -6.39
C VAL A 87 2.67 -16.40 -7.26
N ARG A 88 1.54 -17.02 -7.61
CA ARG A 88 1.52 -18.21 -8.52
C ARG A 88 2.12 -17.93 -9.90
N ASN A 89 2.04 -16.70 -10.38
CA ASN A 89 2.52 -16.29 -11.70
C ASN A 89 3.91 -15.65 -11.66
N VAL A 90 4.58 -15.71 -10.51
CA VAL A 90 5.91 -15.13 -10.33
C VAL A 90 6.97 -15.98 -10.99
N THR A 91 7.89 -15.33 -11.69
CA THR A 91 9.07 -15.93 -12.32
C THR A 91 10.36 -15.43 -11.66
N GLY A 92 11.41 -16.24 -11.73
CA GLY A 92 12.72 -15.93 -11.18
C GLY A 92 12.87 -16.30 -9.68
N SER A 93 13.98 -16.93 -9.34
CA SER A 93 14.26 -17.40 -7.97
C SER A 93 14.91 -16.33 -7.10
N THR A 94 15.90 -15.63 -7.63
CA THR A 94 16.68 -14.60 -6.88
C THR A 94 15.96 -13.26 -6.84
N TYR A 95 15.34 -12.87 -7.96
CA TYR A 95 14.53 -11.67 -8.13
C TYR A 95 13.14 -12.04 -8.64
N PRO A 96 12.25 -12.52 -7.76
CA PRO A 96 10.90 -12.89 -8.17
C PRO A 96 10.15 -11.68 -8.71
N THR A 97 9.68 -11.77 -9.95
CA THR A 97 8.92 -10.73 -10.64
C THR A 97 7.66 -11.28 -11.27
N ILE A 98 6.68 -10.42 -11.50
CA ILE A 98 5.43 -10.73 -12.19
C ILE A 98 5.25 -9.76 -13.36
N ASN A 99 4.61 -10.22 -14.44
CA ASN A 99 4.29 -9.39 -15.58
C ASN A 99 2.99 -8.60 -15.36
N ASP A 100 2.85 -7.49 -16.07
CA ASP A 100 1.67 -6.62 -15.98
C ASP A 100 0.39 -7.40 -16.34
N ILE A 101 0.45 -8.21 -17.40
CA ILE A 101 -0.70 -8.99 -17.87
C ILE A 101 -1.18 -10.01 -16.84
N ASP A 102 -0.26 -10.60 -16.07
CA ASP A 102 -0.61 -11.57 -15.04
C ASP A 102 -1.36 -10.90 -13.86
N ILE A 103 -0.99 -9.66 -13.54
CA ILE A 103 -1.72 -8.86 -12.53
C ILE A 103 -3.10 -8.45 -13.05
N LEU A 104 -3.18 -8.01 -14.31
CA LEU A 104 -4.42 -7.52 -14.91
C LEU A 104 -5.46 -8.63 -15.15
N ASN A 105 -5.02 -9.87 -15.29
CA ASN A 105 -5.88 -11.03 -15.49
C ASN A 105 -6.35 -11.69 -14.18
N ILE A 106 -5.99 -11.15 -13.01
CA ILE A 106 -6.48 -11.67 -11.74
C ILE A 106 -7.97 -11.37 -11.61
N GLU A 107 -8.77 -12.42 -11.51
CA GLU A 107 -10.19 -12.29 -11.25
C GLU A 107 -10.43 -11.88 -9.80
N ILE A 108 -11.17 -10.79 -9.62
CA ILE A 108 -11.54 -10.24 -8.32
C ILE A 108 -13.06 -10.11 -8.21
N PRO A 109 -13.66 -10.39 -7.03
CA PRO A 109 -15.08 -10.19 -6.83
C PRO A 109 -15.42 -8.70 -6.94
N THR A 110 -16.43 -8.35 -7.74
CA THR A 110 -16.85 -6.97 -7.99
C THR A 110 -18.28 -6.77 -7.49
N PRO A 111 -18.49 -6.57 -6.17
CA PRO A 111 -19.83 -6.30 -5.64
C PRO A 111 -20.33 -4.92 -6.09
N PRO A 112 -21.64 -4.63 -5.97
CA PRO A 112 -22.19 -3.29 -6.24
C PRO A 112 -21.44 -2.19 -5.48
N ILE A 113 -21.38 -0.99 -6.05
CA ILE A 113 -20.56 0.11 -5.53
C ILE A 113 -20.93 0.53 -4.10
N GLU A 114 -22.22 0.40 -3.74
CA GLU A 114 -22.72 0.67 -2.40
C GLU A 114 -22.17 -0.33 -1.37
N ILE A 115 -22.02 -1.58 -1.77
CA ILE A 115 -21.42 -2.63 -0.94
C ILE A 115 -19.92 -2.39 -0.81
N GLN A 116 -19.25 -2.03 -1.90
CA GLN A 116 -17.84 -1.66 -1.87
C GLN A 116 -17.58 -0.53 -0.85
N GLN A 117 -18.42 0.53 -0.87
CA GLN A 117 -18.30 1.65 0.05
C GLN A 117 -18.51 1.23 1.51
N LYS A 118 -19.50 0.36 1.79
CA LYS A 118 -19.72 -0.17 3.14
C LYS A 118 -18.50 -0.94 3.66
N ILE A 119 -17.91 -1.79 2.82
CA ILE A 119 -16.70 -2.55 3.18
C ILE A 119 -15.53 -1.60 3.47
N VAL A 120 -15.30 -0.60 2.63
CA VAL A 120 -14.22 0.39 2.83
C VAL A 120 -14.41 1.15 4.14
N ASN A 121 -15.62 1.60 4.43
CA ASN A 121 -15.93 2.31 5.67
C ASN A 121 -15.63 1.44 6.91
N GLU A 122 -16.12 0.21 6.93
CA GLU A 122 -15.88 -0.75 8.02
C GLU A 122 -14.38 -1.01 8.24
N ILE A 123 -13.61 -1.20 7.16
CA ILE A 123 -12.16 -1.38 7.26
C ILE A 123 -11.49 -0.13 7.84
N ASN A 124 -11.87 1.06 7.38
CA ASN A 124 -11.31 2.32 7.85
C ASN A 124 -11.61 2.55 9.34
N GLU A 125 -12.83 2.29 9.79
CA GLU A 125 -13.21 2.40 11.20
C GLU A 125 -12.36 1.47 12.08
N ARG A 126 -12.20 0.21 11.67
CA ARG A 126 -11.35 -0.76 12.38
C ARG A 126 -9.89 -0.34 12.41
N LYS A 127 -9.37 0.18 11.29
CA LYS A 127 -8.00 0.70 11.21
C LYS A 127 -7.79 1.88 12.15
N GLN A 128 -8.71 2.84 12.18
CA GLN A 128 -8.64 3.99 13.09
C GLN A 128 -8.69 3.55 14.56
N LYS A 129 -9.57 2.60 14.88
CA LYS A 129 -9.63 2.02 16.23
C LYS A 129 -8.31 1.36 16.63
N ALA A 130 -7.71 0.57 15.72
CA ALA A 130 -6.42 -0.07 15.98
C ALA A 130 -5.31 0.94 16.23
N LEU A 131 -5.20 1.98 15.40
CA LEU A 131 -4.22 3.06 15.57
C LEU A 131 -4.38 3.80 16.89
N ARG A 132 -5.63 4.09 17.31
CA ARG A 132 -5.91 4.71 18.60
C ARG A 132 -5.44 3.83 19.75
N LEU A 133 -5.79 2.54 19.73
CA LEU A 133 -5.37 1.59 20.77
C LEU A 133 -3.84 1.44 20.86
N GLN A 134 -3.14 1.43 19.72
CA GLN A 134 -1.68 1.41 19.68
C GLN A 134 -1.08 2.67 20.34
N LYS A 135 -1.64 3.83 20.04
CA LYS A 135 -1.22 5.10 20.65
C LYS A 135 -1.43 5.10 22.17
N GLU A 136 -2.62 4.72 22.62
CA GLU A 136 -2.96 4.61 24.05
C GLU A 136 -2.03 3.64 24.78
N ALA A 137 -1.73 2.47 24.17
CA ALA A 137 -0.79 1.50 24.73
C ALA A 137 0.62 2.10 24.87
N LYS A 138 1.11 2.80 23.84
CA LYS A 138 2.42 3.44 23.88
C LYS A 138 2.50 4.51 24.98
N GLU A 139 1.50 5.39 25.05
CA GLU A 139 1.42 6.43 26.08
C GLU A 139 1.38 5.84 27.51
N THR A 140 0.64 4.75 27.69
CA THR A 140 0.58 4.04 28.99
C THR A 140 1.95 3.49 29.40
N LEU A 141 2.70 2.91 28.46
CA LEU A 141 4.04 2.40 28.73
C LEU A 141 5.03 3.53 29.07
N GLU A 142 5.00 4.63 28.32
CA GLU A 142 5.88 5.77 28.61
C GLU A 142 5.56 6.40 30.00
N ASN A 143 4.28 6.57 30.32
CA ASN A 143 3.87 7.05 31.64
C ASN A 143 4.32 6.13 32.77
N ALA A 144 4.28 4.81 32.56
CA ALA A 144 4.77 3.84 33.56
C ALA A 144 6.29 3.97 33.77
N LYS A 145 7.07 4.14 32.68
CA LYS A 145 8.51 4.37 32.77
C LYS A 145 8.84 5.65 33.54
N SER A 146 8.20 6.77 33.19
CA SER A 146 8.41 8.05 33.87
C SER A 146 8.11 7.96 35.37
N LYS A 147 7.07 7.24 35.78
CA LYS A 147 6.75 7.02 37.19
C LYS A 147 7.83 6.23 37.93
N ILE A 148 8.41 5.21 37.26
CA ILE A 148 9.50 4.44 37.82
C ILE A 148 10.76 5.33 38.02
N GLU A 149 11.09 6.16 37.03
CA GLU A 149 12.19 7.10 37.10
C GLU A 149 12.03 8.10 38.25
N GLU A 150 10.82 8.67 38.42
CA GLU A 150 10.50 9.54 39.52
C GLU A 150 10.67 8.89 40.91
N ILE A 151 10.42 7.60 41.04
CA ILE A 151 10.55 6.86 42.29
C ILE A 151 12.03 6.52 42.59
N ILE A 152 12.80 6.21 41.57
CA ILE A 152 14.20 5.75 41.74
C ILE A 152 15.15 6.93 41.97
N PHE A 153 14.89 8.08 41.34
CA PHE A 153 15.80 9.24 41.34
C PHE A 153 15.34 10.37 42.22
N LYS A 154 14.38 10.15 43.10
CA LYS A 154 14.06 10.99 44.24
C LYS A 154 14.91 10.60 45.45
#